data_950849bc5f2d72e15d383e9b00ad153f
#
_entry.id   950849bc5f2d72e15d383e9b00ad153f
#
_cell.length_a   1.000
_cell.length_b   1.000
_cell.length_c   1.000
_cell.angle_alpha   90.00
_cell.angle_beta   90.00
_cell.angle_gamma   90.00
#
_symmetry.space_group_name_H-M   'P 1'
#
loop_
_entity.id
_entity.type
_entity.pdbx_description
1 polymer ?
#
loop_
_entity_poly.entity_id
_entity_poly.type
_entity_poly.pdbx_seq_one_letter_code
_entity_poly.pdbx_strand_id
1 'polypeptide(L)'
;NSPAPKESRNDMVIFTCKDRFDDMMTCIYEAWASHLGHNNIKLRTEPLGTMELFCEYRHVEADREKTESVIRTIQQKISFRAYQMVYHAAMAADEEEKLDSIYRFLILGFHYGRQILDSLQNPIVMKIFELERKVSNEAHIFRECIRFTEMNHHILVGIISPKCDVITLLAPHFVDRLPSED
;
A
#
# COMPACT_ATOMS: atom_id res chain seq x y z
N ASN A 1 -44.59 -26.65 12.06
CA ASN A 1 -43.29 -26.69 11.37
C ASN A 1 -42.92 -25.27 10.97
N SER A 2 -42.33 -24.55 11.91
CA SER A 2 -41.68 -23.26 11.59
C SER A 2 -40.28 -23.52 11.01
N PRO A 3 -39.91 -22.90 9.91
CA PRO A 3 -38.55 -23.01 9.41
C PRO A 3 -37.60 -22.30 10.40
N ALA A 4 -36.52 -22.99 10.78
CA ALA A 4 -35.46 -22.43 11.58
C ALA A 4 -34.89 -21.19 10.91
N PRO A 5 -34.49 -20.16 11.68
CA PRO A 5 -33.88 -19.01 11.13
C PRO A 5 -32.58 -19.45 10.42
N LYS A 6 -32.42 -19.08 9.15
CA LYS A 6 -31.15 -19.20 8.44
C LYS A 6 -30.15 -18.33 9.21
N GLU A 7 -29.24 -18.97 9.95
CA GLU A 7 -28.03 -18.33 10.41
C GLU A 7 -27.36 -17.74 9.16
N SER A 8 -27.32 -16.43 9.08
CA SER A 8 -26.51 -15.73 8.09
C SER A 8 -25.06 -16.06 8.41
N ARG A 9 -24.49 -17.06 7.71
CA ARG A 9 -23.04 -17.21 7.67
C ARG A 9 -22.51 -15.86 7.17
N ASN A 10 -21.89 -15.16 8.05
CA ASN A 10 -21.14 -13.94 7.72
C ASN A 10 -19.89 -14.43 6.97
N ASP A 11 -20.04 -14.75 5.70
CA ASP A 11 -18.93 -15.22 4.88
C ASP A 11 -17.95 -14.04 4.73
N MET A 12 -16.69 -14.26 5.11
CA MET A 12 -15.60 -13.29 4.96
C MET A 12 -15.46 -12.93 3.48
N VAL A 13 -15.44 -11.65 3.18
CA VAL A 13 -15.19 -11.15 1.82
C VAL A 13 -13.74 -10.69 1.71
N ILE A 14 -13.02 -11.24 0.75
CA ILE A 14 -11.63 -10.90 0.47
C ILE A 14 -11.58 -10.09 -0.82
N PHE A 15 -11.27 -8.81 -0.71
CA PHE A 15 -11.01 -7.96 -1.86
C PHE A 15 -9.57 -8.16 -2.32
N THR A 16 -9.38 -8.40 -3.61
CA THR A 16 -8.07 -8.64 -4.21
C THR A 16 -7.76 -7.62 -5.29
N CYS A 17 -6.51 -7.29 -5.47
CA CYS A 17 -6.05 -6.39 -6.52
C CYS A 17 -4.59 -6.70 -6.90
N LYS A 18 -4.13 -6.13 -8.00
CA LYS A 18 -2.71 -6.19 -8.37
C LYS A 18 -1.85 -5.46 -7.34
N ASP A 19 -0.59 -5.89 -7.22
CA ASP A 19 0.39 -5.30 -6.30
C ASP A 19 0.96 -3.98 -6.88
N ARG A 20 0.08 -2.98 -7.03
CA ARG A 20 0.42 -1.61 -7.46
C ARG A 20 -0.37 -0.62 -6.61
N PHE A 21 0.20 0.54 -6.38
CA PHE A 21 -0.38 1.55 -5.48
C PHE A 21 -1.82 1.94 -5.87
N ASP A 22 -2.08 2.22 -7.14
CA ASP A 22 -3.40 2.64 -7.61
C ASP A 22 -4.46 1.54 -7.45
N ASP A 23 -4.09 0.29 -7.74
CA ASP A 23 -4.94 -0.88 -7.53
C ASP A 23 -5.28 -1.04 -6.04
N MET A 24 -4.28 -0.87 -5.16
CA MET A 24 -4.48 -0.96 -3.71
C MET A 24 -5.41 0.15 -3.18
N MET A 25 -5.23 1.39 -3.62
CA MET A 25 -6.10 2.50 -3.20
C MET A 25 -7.53 2.29 -3.68
N THR A 26 -7.72 1.82 -4.92
CA THR A 26 -9.04 1.48 -5.44
C THR A 26 -9.67 0.33 -4.65
N CYS A 27 -8.88 -0.70 -4.32
CA CYS A 27 -9.33 -1.84 -3.50
C CYS A 27 -9.82 -1.39 -2.12
N ILE A 28 -9.09 -0.47 -1.47
CA ILE A 28 -9.50 0.14 -0.20
C ILE A 28 -10.81 0.92 -0.35
N TYR A 29 -10.97 1.68 -1.43
CA TYR A 29 -12.21 2.39 -1.73
C TYR A 29 -13.40 1.44 -1.83
N GLU A 30 -13.28 0.38 -2.63
CA GLU A 30 -14.35 -0.61 -2.85
C GLU A 30 -14.70 -1.36 -1.57
N ALA A 31 -13.70 -1.76 -0.79
CA ALA A 31 -13.90 -2.40 0.49
C ALA A 31 -14.71 -1.51 1.45
N TRP A 32 -14.38 -0.20 1.49
CA TRP A 32 -15.09 0.76 2.32
C TRP A 32 -16.51 1.01 1.83
N ALA A 33 -16.69 1.21 0.52
CA ALA A 33 -17.98 1.46 -0.10
C ALA A 33 -18.93 0.25 -0.07
N SER A 34 -18.41 -0.95 0.16
CA SER A 34 -19.23 -2.16 0.25
C SER A 34 -20.16 -2.22 1.46
N HIS A 35 -19.87 -1.43 2.51
CA HIS A 35 -20.61 -1.41 3.79
C HIS A 35 -20.81 -2.77 4.46
N LEU A 36 -19.96 -3.78 4.15
CA LEU A 36 -20.04 -5.12 4.74
C LEU A 36 -19.58 -5.19 6.19
N GLY A 37 -19.03 -4.10 6.70
CA GLY A 37 -18.39 -4.03 8.02
C GLY A 37 -16.92 -4.47 7.99
N HIS A 38 -16.08 -3.69 8.63
CA HIS A 38 -14.61 -3.87 8.57
C HIS A 38 -14.13 -5.24 9.09
N ASN A 39 -14.87 -5.85 9.99
CA ASN A 39 -14.52 -7.17 10.54
C ASN A 39 -14.81 -8.34 9.59
N ASN A 40 -15.65 -8.12 8.58
CA ASN A 40 -16.04 -9.12 7.60
C ASN A 40 -15.26 -9.01 6.30
N ILE A 41 -14.27 -8.12 6.27
CA ILE A 41 -13.48 -7.78 5.08
C ILE A 41 -12.00 -8.04 5.35
N LYS A 42 -11.33 -8.64 4.37
CA LYS A 42 -9.87 -8.67 4.23
C LYS A 42 -9.46 -8.14 2.87
N LEU A 43 -8.27 -7.60 2.78
CA LEU A 43 -7.70 -7.12 1.53
C LEU A 43 -6.37 -7.83 1.26
N ARG A 44 -6.16 -8.27 0.02
CA ARG A 44 -4.93 -8.95 -0.38
C ARG A 44 -4.46 -8.50 -1.75
N THR A 45 -3.15 -8.48 -1.94
CA THR A 45 -2.52 -8.29 -3.26
C THR A 45 -2.34 -9.63 -3.97
N GLU A 46 -2.43 -9.62 -5.28
CA GLU A 46 -2.16 -10.77 -6.14
C GLU A 46 -0.68 -10.83 -6.55
N PRO A 47 -0.12 -12.03 -6.80
CA PRO A 47 -0.78 -13.34 -6.75
C PRO A 47 -1.06 -13.81 -5.32
N LEU A 48 -2.20 -14.46 -5.13
CA LEU A 48 -2.57 -15.03 -3.84
C LEU A 48 -1.71 -16.27 -3.55
N GLY A 49 -1.11 -16.33 -2.36
CA GLY A 49 -0.38 -17.52 -1.91
C GLY A 49 -1.33 -18.68 -1.61
N THR A 50 -2.05 -18.61 -0.50
CA THR A 50 -3.02 -19.62 -0.09
C THR A 50 -4.41 -19.03 -0.08
N MET A 51 -5.38 -19.73 -0.71
CA MET A 51 -6.79 -19.35 -0.67
C MET A 51 -7.43 -19.82 0.63
N GLU A 52 -8.18 -18.93 1.27
CA GLU A 52 -8.98 -19.27 2.45
C GLU A 52 -10.30 -19.94 2.01
N LEU A 53 -10.69 -21.00 2.72
CA LEU A 53 -11.96 -21.68 2.46
C LEU A 53 -13.12 -20.86 3.04
N PHE A 54 -14.29 -21.00 2.42
CA PHE A 54 -15.53 -20.32 2.85
C PHE A 54 -15.46 -18.80 2.82
N CYS A 55 -14.67 -18.23 1.91
CA CYS A 55 -14.56 -16.80 1.66
C CYS A 55 -15.04 -16.48 0.24
N GLU A 56 -15.65 -15.31 0.08
CA GLU A 56 -15.94 -14.75 -1.23
C GLU A 56 -14.76 -13.87 -1.67
N TYR A 57 -14.27 -14.08 -2.90
CA TYR A 57 -13.18 -13.26 -3.45
C TYR A 57 -13.74 -12.27 -4.47
N ARG A 58 -13.39 -11.00 -4.32
CA ARG A 58 -13.77 -9.91 -5.22
C ARG A 58 -12.52 -9.22 -5.76
N HIS A 59 -12.24 -9.43 -7.05
CA HIS A 59 -11.15 -8.73 -7.73
C HIS A 59 -11.54 -7.28 -8.04
N VAL A 60 -10.61 -6.37 -7.84
CA VAL A 60 -10.76 -4.93 -8.07
C VAL A 60 -9.68 -4.46 -9.04
N GLU A 61 -10.09 -3.82 -10.13
CA GLU A 61 -9.21 -3.15 -11.08
C GLU A 61 -9.02 -1.68 -10.70
N ALA A 62 -7.86 -1.12 -11.04
CA ALA A 62 -7.53 0.26 -10.72
C ALA A 62 -8.51 1.25 -11.36
N ASP A 63 -8.95 2.22 -10.57
CA ASP A 63 -9.77 3.36 -10.98
C ASP A 63 -9.12 4.66 -10.45
N ARG A 64 -8.79 5.55 -11.38
CA ARG A 64 -8.07 6.77 -11.06
C ARG A 64 -8.84 7.70 -10.13
N GLU A 65 -10.13 7.88 -10.35
CA GLU A 65 -10.95 8.80 -9.55
C GLU A 65 -11.07 8.30 -8.11
N LYS A 66 -11.23 6.98 -7.93
CA LYS A 66 -11.28 6.33 -6.62
C LYS A 66 -9.93 6.41 -5.91
N THR A 67 -8.83 6.17 -6.62
CA THR A 67 -7.46 6.35 -6.10
C THR A 67 -7.24 7.77 -5.59
N GLU A 68 -7.52 8.79 -6.41
CA GLU A 68 -7.37 10.19 -6.03
C GLU A 68 -8.27 10.58 -4.84
N SER A 69 -9.47 10.02 -4.76
CA SER A 69 -10.40 10.23 -3.65
C SER A 69 -9.84 9.70 -2.33
N VAL A 70 -9.26 8.48 -2.33
CA VAL A 70 -8.64 7.90 -1.13
C VAL A 70 -7.43 8.71 -0.70
N ILE A 71 -6.53 9.06 -1.63
CA ILE A 71 -5.34 9.87 -1.34
C ILE A 71 -5.73 11.20 -0.69
N ARG A 72 -6.69 11.91 -1.29
CA ARG A 72 -7.20 13.18 -0.76
C ARG A 72 -7.77 13.01 0.64
N THR A 73 -8.54 11.96 0.86
CA THR A 73 -9.15 11.67 2.16
C THR A 73 -8.09 11.40 3.23
N ILE A 74 -7.04 10.64 2.92
CA ILE A 74 -5.92 10.38 3.85
C ILE A 74 -5.24 11.70 4.22
N GLN A 75 -4.91 12.53 3.22
CA GLN A 75 -4.23 13.81 3.45
C GLN A 75 -5.07 14.78 4.27
N GLN A 76 -6.38 14.84 4.03
CA GLN A 76 -7.28 15.77 4.71
C GLN A 76 -7.67 15.31 6.12
N LYS A 77 -7.97 14.02 6.29
CA LYS A 77 -8.49 13.50 7.56
C LYS A 77 -7.39 13.05 8.52
N ILE A 78 -6.23 12.66 8.01
CA ILE A 78 -5.11 12.25 8.84
C ILE A 78 -3.97 13.25 8.69
N SER A 79 -3.15 13.12 7.65
CA SER A 79 -2.07 14.06 7.30
C SER A 79 -1.37 13.66 6.01
N PHE A 80 -0.56 14.60 5.45
CA PHE A 80 0.35 14.27 4.35
C PHE A 80 1.40 13.22 4.77
N ARG A 81 1.86 13.26 6.02
CA ARG A 81 2.80 12.25 6.56
C ARG A 81 2.19 10.84 6.55
N ALA A 82 0.92 10.69 6.93
CA ALA A 82 0.23 9.41 6.86
C ALA A 82 0.12 8.90 5.42
N TYR A 83 -0.13 9.78 4.46
CA TYR A 83 -0.11 9.42 3.04
C TYR A 83 1.26 8.90 2.60
N GLN A 84 2.35 9.57 2.97
CA GLN A 84 3.70 9.11 2.65
C GLN A 84 3.99 7.73 3.24
N MET A 85 3.59 7.49 4.49
CA MET A 85 3.76 6.19 5.14
C MET A 85 3.00 5.09 4.41
N VAL A 86 1.75 5.34 4.03
CA VAL A 86 0.92 4.40 3.26
C VAL A 86 1.54 4.13 1.89
N TYR A 87 2.02 5.16 1.21
CA TYR A 87 2.67 5.04 -0.09
C TYR A 87 3.93 4.16 0.00
N HIS A 88 4.79 4.40 0.98
CA HIS A 88 5.97 3.56 1.21
C HIS A 88 5.60 2.13 1.63
N ALA A 89 4.64 1.97 2.54
CA ALA A 89 4.19 0.64 2.96
C ALA A 89 3.66 -0.19 1.79
N ALA A 90 2.96 0.44 0.83
CA ALA A 90 2.46 -0.22 -0.38
C ALA A 90 3.58 -0.74 -1.29
N MET A 91 4.76 -0.11 -1.26
CA MET A 91 5.94 -0.52 -2.05
C MET A 91 6.70 -1.70 -1.44
N ALA A 92 6.41 -2.11 -0.21
CA ALA A 92 7.12 -3.21 0.44
C ALA A 92 6.90 -4.53 -0.31
N ALA A 93 8.00 -5.25 -0.57
CA ALA A 93 7.96 -6.56 -1.21
C ALA A 93 7.77 -7.68 -0.18
N ASP A 94 7.30 -8.84 -0.66
CA ASP A 94 7.17 -10.09 0.10
C ASP A 94 6.33 -9.96 1.39
N GLU A 95 5.29 -9.15 1.35
CA GLU A 95 4.40 -8.87 2.48
C GLU A 95 2.93 -9.12 2.08
N GLU A 96 2.45 -10.36 2.23
CA GLU A 96 1.08 -10.74 1.82
C GLU A 96 -0.01 -9.92 2.49
N GLU A 97 0.21 -9.50 3.75
CA GLU A 97 -0.78 -8.79 4.55
C GLU A 97 -0.62 -7.27 4.53
N LYS A 98 0.28 -6.73 3.69
CA LYS A 98 0.54 -5.27 3.67
C LYS A 98 -0.71 -4.45 3.37
N LEU A 99 -1.51 -4.91 2.41
CA LEU A 99 -2.73 -4.19 2.00
C LEU A 99 -3.80 -4.19 3.10
N ASP A 100 -4.01 -5.34 3.77
CA ASP A 100 -4.92 -5.39 4.92
C ASP A 100 -4.40 -4.54 6.09
N SER A 101 -3.09 -4.56 6.33
CA SER A 101 -2.46 -3.71 7.35
C SER A 101 -2.67 -2.22 7.07
N ILE A 102 -2.51 -1.79 5.82
CA ILE A 102 -2.80 -0.41 5.39
C ILE A 102 -4.28 -0.09 5.61
N TYR A 103 -5.18 -0.99 5.22
CA TYR A 103 -6.62 -0.80 5.41
C TYR A 103 -6.97 -0.62 6.89
N ARG A 104 -6.46 -1.48 7.79
CA ARG A 104 -6.68 -1.37 9.25
C ARG A 104 -6.11 -0.08 9.81
N PHE A 105 -4.93 0.34 9.36
CA PHE A 105 -4.33 1.61 9.74
C PHE A 105 -5.22 2.80 9.33
N LEU A 106 -5.78 2.78 8.12
CA LEU A 106 -6.66 3.85 7.64
C LEU A 106 -7.98 3.90 8.42
N ILE A 107 -8.56 2.75 8.83
CA ILE A 107 -9.75 2.73 9.70
C ILE A 107 -9.46 3.49 10.99
N LEU A 108 -8.34 3.19 11.64
CA LEU A 108 -7.93 3.87 12.86
C LEU A 108 -7.60 5.35 12.60
N GLY A 109 -6.89 5.64 11.52
CA GLY A 109 -6.51 6.99 11.15
C GLY A 109 -7.70 7.90 10.86
N PHE A 110 -8.74 7.40 10.21
CA PHE A 110 -9.96 8.18 9.97
C PHE A 110 -10.79 8.41 11.23
N HIS A 111 -10.62 7.56 12.25
CA HIS A 111 -11.26 7.73 13.56
C HIS A 111 -10.49 8.70 14.47
N TYR A 112 -9.16 8.52 14.58
CA TYR A 112 -8.31 9.30 15.50
C TYR A 112 -7.63 10.51 14.86
N GLY A 113 -7.71 10.65 13.53
CA GLY A 113 -7.03 11.70 12.81
C GLY A 113 -5.51 11.59 12.93
N ARG A 114 -4.83 12.73 12.93
CA ARG A 114 -3.36 12.81 12.98
C ARG A 114 -2.74 12.14 14.21
N GLN A 115 -3.46 12.07 15.32
CA GLN A 115 -2.98 11.49 16.58
C GLN A 115 -2.63 9.99 16.45
N ILE A 116 -3.14 9.29 15.41
CA ILE A 116 -2.79 7.89 15.15
C ILE A 116 -1.28 7.70 14.98
N LEU A 117 -0.58 8.69 14.45
CA LEU A 117 0.86 8.62 14.19
C LEU A 117 1.70 8.58 15.48
N ASP A 118 1.14 9.03 16.60
CA ASP A 118 1.79 9.02 17.92
C ASP A 118 1.53 7.70 18.67
N SER A 119 0.64 6.86 18.15
CA SER A 119 0.19 5.61 18.81
C SER A 119 1.12 4.43 18.50
N LEU A 120 2.42 4.58 18.75
CA LEU A 120 3.45 3.57 18.43
C LEU A 120 3.29 2.24 19.19
N GLN A 121 2.49 2.21 20.25
CA GLN A 121 2.18 0.97 20.99
C GLN A 121 1.12 0.12 20.29
N ASN A 122 0.38 0.70 19.33
CA ASN A 122 -0.61 -0.04 18.55
C ASN A 122 0.09 -0.89 17.49
N PRO A 123 -0.13 -2.23 17.48
CA PRO A 123 0.55 -3.13 16.56
C PRO A 123 0.25 -2.85 15.09
N ILE A 124 -0.94 -2.31 14.77
CA ILE A 124 -1.31 -1.93 13.41
C ILE A 124 -0.46 -0.74 12.95
N VAL A 125 -0.31 0.26 13.82
CA VAL A 125 0.52 1.45 13.53
C VAL A 125 1.98 1.05 13.40
N MET A 126 2.49 0.24 14.32
CA MET A 126 3.86 -0.27 14.27
C MET A 126 4.15 -1.04 12.98
N LYS A 127 3.22 -1.87 12.52
CA LYS A 127 3.38 -2.60 11.24
C LYS A 127 3.59 -1.65 10.07
N ILE A 128 2.86 -0.54 9.99
CA ILE A 128 3.03 0.45 8.92
C ILE A 128 4.39 1.15 9.02
N PHE A 129 4.85 1.50 10.22
CA PHE A 129 6.20 2.05 10.43
C PHE A 129 7.30 1.07 10.01
N GLU A 130 7.14 -0.22 10.30
CA GLU A 130 8.09 -1.26 9.89
C GLU A 130 8.17 -1.40 8.38
N LEU A 131 7.02 -1.42 7.68
CA LEU A 131 6.96 -1.49 6.22
C LEU A 131 7.60 -0.25 5.58
N GLU A 132 7.27 0.95 6.09
CA GLU A 132 7.89 2.19 5.64
C GLU A 132 9.41 2.15 5.81
N ARG A 133 9.89 1.72 6.98
CA ARG A 133 11.32 1.65 7.28
C ARG A 133 12.04 0.65 6.37
N LYS A 134 11.42 -0.50 6.08
CA LYS A 134 11.96 -1.50 5.14
C LYS A 134 12.22 -0.87 3.77
N VAL A 135 11.24 -0.18 3.22
CA VAL A 135 11.32 0.48 1.90
C VAL A 135 12.31 1.65 1.91
N SER A 136 12.26 2.48 2.93
CA SER A 136 13.15 3.64 3.07
C SER A 136 14.62 3.24 3.20
N ASN A 137 14.91 2.17 3.96
CA ASN A 137 16.26 1.66 4.10
C ASN A 137 16.79 1.09 2.78
N GLU A 138 15.97 0.36 2.03
CA GLU A 138 16.36 -0.13 0.71
C GLU A 138 16.63 0.99 -0.27
N ALA A 139 15.76 1.99 -0.33
CA ALA A 139 15.96 3.18 -1.16
C ALA A 139 17.24 3.93 -0.77
N HIS A 140 17.54 4.04 0.53
CA HIS A 140 18.76 4.67 1.01
C HIS A 140 20.03 3.93 0.52
N ILE A 141 20.05 2.60 0.66
CA ILE A 141 21.17 1.77 0.16
C ILE A 141 21.40 2.01 -1.34
N PHE A 142 20.36 2.00 -2.15
CA PHE A 142 20.52 2.24 -3.58
C PHE A 142 20.99 3.65 -3.91
N ARG A 143 20.55 4.69 -3.20
CA ARG A 143 21.08 6.05 -3.39
C ARG A 143 22.59 6.15 -3.19
N GLU A 144 23.14 5.38 -2.28
CA GLU A 144 24.57 5.38 -1.97
C GLU A 144 25.38 4.45 -2.86
N CYS A 145 24.77 3.33 -3.30
CA CYS A 145 25.49 2.24 -3.97
C CYS A 145 25.35 2.22 -5.49
N ILE A 146 24.39 2.94 -6.09
CA ILE A 146 24.22 2.95 -7.54
C ILE A 146 25.44 3.56 -8.22
N ARG A 147 25.96 2.81 -9.21
CA ARG A 147 27.00 3.26 -10.12
C ARG A 147 26.41 3.40 -11.50
N PHE A 148 26.70 4.55 -12.14
CA PHE A 148 26.31 4.80 -13.51
C PHE A 148 27.49 4.54 -14.44
N THR A 149 27.22 3.94 -15.58
CA THR A 149 28.17 3.76 -16.68
C THR A 149 27.68 4.60 -17.85
N GLU A 150 28.56 5.44 -18.40
CA GLU A 150 28.25 6.21 -19.59
C GLU A 150 28.22 5.27 -20.80
N MET A 151 27.14 5.31 -21.54
CA MET A 151 26.94 4.62 -22.81
C MET A 151 26.67 5.66 -23.90
N ASN A 152 27.29 5.48 -25.07
CA ASN A 152 27.11 6.26 -26.30
C ASN A 152 26.45 7.64 -26.13
N HIS A 153 27.25 8.71 -26.17
CA HIS A 153 26.79 10.11 -26.21
C HIS A 153 25.93 10.54 -25.02
N HIS A 154 26.53 10.58 -23.81
CA HIS A 154 25.94 11.19 -22.60
C HIS A 154 24.74 10.44 -21.97
N ILE A 155 24.49 9.18 -22.30
CA ILE A 155 23.49 8.36 -21.62
C ILE A 155 24.16 7.65 -20.44
N LEU A 156 23.69 7.94 -19.23
CA LEU A 156 24.12 7.25 -18.02
C LEU A 156 23.16 6.10 -17.71
N VAL A 157 23.71 4.90 -17.58
CA VAL A 157 22.94 3.68 -17.28
C VAL A 157 23.37 3.12 -15.93
N GLY A 158 22.43 2.96 -15.02
CA GLY A 158 22.60 2.28 -13.74
C GLY A 158 21.73 1.03 -13.67
N ILE A 159 22.30 -0.12 -13.31
CA ILE A 159 21.56 -1.36 -13.14
C ILE A 159 21.34 -1.60 -11.66
N ILE A 160 20.07 -1.81 -11.28
CA ILE A 160 19.67 -2.11 -9.91
C ILE A 160 18.70 -3.31 -9.89
N SER A 161 18.68 -4.03 -8.77
CA SER A 161 17.75 -5.14 -8.54
C SER A 161 17.14 -5.02 -7.15
N PRO A 162 16.28 -4.03 -6.93
CA PRO A 162 15.63 -3.84 -5.64
C PRO A 162 14.55 -4.93 -5.42
N LYS A 163 14.28 -5.24 -4.15
CA LYS A 163 13.14 -6.08 -3.77
C LYS A 163 11.86 -5.28 -3.72
N CYS A 164 11.91 -4.10 -3.07
CA CYS A 164 10.78 -3.18 -2.99
C CYS A 164 10.70 -2.29 -4.25
N ASP A 165 9.54 -1.75 -4.55
CA ASP A 165 9.36 -0.79 -5.66
C ASP A 165 9.88 0.61 -5.28
N VAL A 166 11.20 0.77 -5.29
CA VAL A 166 11.88 1.99 -4.85
C VAL A 166 12.24 2.96 -5.97
N ILE A 167 11.96 2.63 -7.23
CA ILE A 167 12.38 3.44 -8.39
C ILE A 167 11.84 4.87 -8.29
N THR A 168 10.58 5.03 -7.92
CA THR A 168 9.95 6.34 -7.76
C THR A 168 10.55 7.17 -6.62
N LEU A 169 11.18 6.52 -5.64
CA LEU A 169 11.88 7.18 -4.53
C LEU A 169 13.33 7.54 -4.90
N LEU A 170 13.91 6.82 -5.87
CA LEU A 170 15.29 7.03 -6.33
C LEU A 170 15.37 8.09 -7.41
N ALA A 171 14.42 8.13 -8.33
CA ALA A 171 14.45 8.98 -9.51
C ALA A 171 14.69 10.47 -9.19
N PRO A 172 13.98 11.12 -8.25
CA PRO A 172 14.22 12.52 -7.93
C PRO A 172 15.65 12.81 -7.46
N HIS A 173 16.21 11.90 -6.64
CA HIS A 173 17.57 12.05 -6.12
C HIS A 173 18.63 12.08 -7.22
N PHE A 174 18.46 11.26 -8.28
CA PHE A 174 19.43 11.22 -9.36
C PHE A 174 19.21 12.31 -10.40
N VAL A 175 17.97 12.72 -10.63
CA VAL A 175 17.66 13.90 -11.46
C VAL A 175 18.33 15.16 -10.89
N ASP A 176 18.31 15.35 -9.57
CA ASP A 176 18.93 16.50 -8.92
C ASP A 176 20.48 16.43 -8.94
N ARG A 177 21.08 15.23 -8.94
CA ARG A 177 22.53 15.05 -8.90
C ARG A 177 23.20 14.99 -10.27
N LEU A 178 22.44 14.66 -11.29
CA LEU A 178 22.91 14.52 -12.68
C LEU A 178 22.20 15.59 -13.51
N PRO A 179 22.56 16.88 -13.33
CA PRO A 179 22.00 17.93 -14.17
C PRO A 179 22.38 17.62 -15.62
N SER A 180 21.41 17.72 -16.54
CA SER A 180 21.68 17.70 -17.96
C SER A 180 22.66 18.81 -18.26
N GLU A 181 23.86 18.48 -18.71
CA GLU A 181 24.74 19.45 -19.33
C GLU A 181 24.05 19.90 -20.63
N ASP A 182 23.69 21.18 -20.68
CA ASP A 182 23.22 21.85 -21.88
C ASP A 182 24.35 21.95 -22.93
#